data_ee6709f089de1cf68ffdd3d9f4f29b68
#
_entry.id   ee6709f089de1cf68ffdd3d9f4f29b68
#
_cell.length_a   1.000
_cell.length_b   1.000
_cell.length_c   1.000
_cell.angle_alpha   90.00
_cell.angle_beta   90.00
_cell.angle_gamma   90.00
#
_symmetry.space_group_name_H-M   'P 1'
#
loop_
_entity.id
_entity.type
_entity.pdbx_description
1 polymer ?
#
loop_
_entity_poly.entity_id
_entity_poly.type
_entity_poly.pdbx_seq_one_letter_code
_entity_poly.pdbx_strand_id
1 'polypeptide(L)'
;AYSWYTTAAEQGNLYAMRQLSPIKSDLCIAMENCPKGLKSAEDWNEKLISTATELAEKGDGEAMYLLYHATNNLEWLEKSAAVGYAHSQFWLASKYAQGDKFFLFPWEKDAAIESLLKRSAEGGDPKGITRYYGLLQEKGELEGARYWLRKGAETGHTVAFSNYALFLSDPNNPLRLPVDLVESYGLMSLLLELDGGGDMLPLAKDELPRIAAQMTPEQIKQAEAFAKEWKATHPPLSYFPEKLGF
;
A
#
# COMPACT_ATOMS: atom_id res chain seq x y z
N ALA A 1 8.44 -18.07 -12.27
CA ALA A 1 8.65 -16.68 -11.79
C ALA A 1 9.95 -16.08 -12.34
N TYR A 2 11.11 -16.71 -12.14
CA TYR A 2 12.44 -16.20 -12.56
C TYR A 2 12.49 -15.80 -14.05
N SER A 3 12.02 -16.64 -14.97
CA SER A 3 12.01 -16.37 -16.41
C SER A 3 11.22 -15.09 -16.77
N TRP A 4 10.09 -14.84 -16.12
CA TRP A 4 9.28 -13.64 -16.34
C TRP A 4 9.99 -12.37 -15.86
N TYR A 5 10.62 -12.42 -14.67
CA TYR A 5 11.40 -11.30 -14.17
C TYR A 5 12.61 -11.01 -15.06
N THR A 6 13.31 -12.05 -15.54
CA THR A 6 14.45 -11.86 -16.45
C THR A 6 14.05 -11.16 -17.74
N THR A 7 12.95 -11.62 -18.38
CA THR A 7 12.44 -10.99 -19.60
C THR A 7 12.05 -9.53 -19.37
N ALA A 8 11.34 -9.24 -18.29
CA ALA A 8 10.95 -7.86 -17.97
C ALA A 8 12.16 -6.97 -17.64
N ALA A 9 13.13 -7.50 -16.89
CA ALA A 9 14.36 -6.78 -16.54
C ALA A 9 15.25 -6.49 -17.77
N GLU A 10 15.29 -7.40 -18.73
CA GLU A 10 16.01 -7.17 -20.00
C GLU A 10 15.35 -6.06 -20.81
N GLN A 11 14.02 -5.89 -20.71
CA GLN A 11 13.28 -4.80 -21.32
C GLN A 11 13.35 -3.47 -20.53
N GLY A 12 14.15 -3.42 -19.46
CA GLY A 12 14.33 -2.19 -18.68
C GLY A 12 13.41 -2.01 -17.47
N ASN A 13 12.62 -3.02 -17.12
CA ASN A 13 11.75 -2.92 -15.95
C ASN A 13 12.56 -2.95 -14.65
N LEU A 14 12.57 -1.82 -13.92
CA LEU A 14 13.38 -1.63 -12.72
C LEU A 14 12.94 -2.53 -11.55
N TYR A 15 11.63 -2.79 -11.41
CA TYR A 15 11.12 -3.70 -10.36
C TYR A 15 11.57 -5.14 -10.61
N ALA A 16 11.55 -5.56 -11.87
CA ALA A 16 12.04 -6.89 -12.23
C ALA A 16 13.55 -7.03 -11.93
N MET A 17 14.35 -6.00 -12.25
CA MET A 17 15.78 -5.96 -11.88
C MET A 17 15.93 -6.03 -10.36
N ARG A 18 15.14 -5.26 -9.60
CA ARG A 18 15.17 -5.29 -8.14
C ARG A 18 14.79 -6.66 -7.58
N GLN A 19 13.84 -7.37 -8.18
CA GLN A 19 13.49 -8.73 -7.76
C GLN A 19 14.62 -9.74 -8.00
N LEU A 20 15.42 -9.53 -9.02
CA LEU A 20 16.55 -10.40 -9.36
C LEU A 20 17.81 -10.08 -8.54
N SER A 21 17.96 -8.84 -8.07
CA SER A 21 19.14 -8.36 -7.33
C SER A 21 19.43 -9.04 -6.00
N PRO A 22 18.42 -9.40 -5.14
CA PRO A 22 18.69 -10.04 -3.86
C PRO A 22 18.81 -11.56 -3.93
N ILE A 23 18.65 -12.19 -5.10
CA ILE A 23 18.60 -13.65 -5.24
C ILE A 23 20.01 -14.26 -5.10
N LYS A 24 20.57 -14.21 -3.90
CA LYS A 24 21.78 -14.96 -3.53
C LYS A 24 21.53 -16.44 -3.26
N SER A 25 20.28 -16.85 -3.16
CA SER A 25 19.85 -18.20 -2.78
C SER A 25 18.82 -18.80 -3.74
N ASP A 26 18.94 -18.52 -5.05
CA ASP A 26 18.15 -19.25 -6.03
C ASP A 26 18.48 -20.73 -5.93
N LEU A 27 17.45 -21.57 -5.97
CA LEU A 27 17.62 -23.03 -5.95
C LEU A 27 18.55 -23.50 -7.05
N CYS A 28 18.57 -22.86 -8.22
CA CYS A 28 19.46 -23.27 -9.29
C CYS A 28 20.93 -22.95 -8.98
N ILE A 29 21.21 -21.90 -8.20
CA ILE A 29 22.56 -21.57 -7.72
C ILE A 29 22.98 -22.59 -6.67
N ALA A 30 22.08 -22.87 -5.68
CA ALA A 30 22.37 -23.83 -4.63
C ALA A 30 22.56 -25.26 -5.15
N MET A 31 21.89 -25.60 -6.26
CA MET A 31 21.95 -26.93 -6.92
C MET A 31 22.97 -26.97 -8.08
N GLU A 32 23.70 -25.89 -8.33
CA GLU A 32 24.69 -25.74 -9.42
C GLU A 32 24.14 -26.12 -10.80
N ASN A 33 22.84 -25.92 -11.02
CA ASN A 33 22.15 -26.29 -12.27
C ASN A 33 21.51 -25.11 -12.98
N CYS A 34 21.97 -23.88 -12.72
CA CYS A 34 21.51 -22.69 -13.42
C CYS A 34 21.74 -22.79 -14.93
N PRO A 35 20.82 -22.29 -15.76
CA PRO A 35 21.03 -22.18 -17.19
C PRO A 35 22.29 -21.38 -17.49
N LYS A 36 23.06 -21.80 -18.51
CA LYS A 36 24.27 -21.08 -18.95
C LYS A 36 23.89 -19.67 -19.44
N GLY A 37 24.68 -18.68 -19.04
CA GLY A 37 24.52 -17.29 -19.48
C GLY A 37 23.50 -16.48 -18.64
N LEU A 38 23.04 -16.99 -17.50
CA LEU A 38 22.29 -16.18 -16.55
C LEU A 38 23.18 -15.08 -15.95
N LYS A 39 22.62 -13.88 -15.86
CA LYS A 39 23.22 -12.78 -15.13
C LYS A 39 23.17 -13.07 -13.63
N SER A 40 24.22 -12.71 -12.93
CA SER A 40 24.27 -12.80 -11.46
C SER A 40 23.34 -11.78 -10.80
N ALA A 41 23.08 -11.96 -9.51
CA ALA A 41 22.38 -10.96 -8.69
C ALA A 41 23.12 -9.61 -8.70
N GLU A 42 24.44 -9.64 -8.68
CA GLU A 42 25.31 -8.47 -8.78
C GLU A 42 25.13 -7.75 -10.11
N ASP A 43 25.13 -8.46 -11.24
CA ASP A 43 24.91 -7.88 -12.58
C ASP A 43 23.55 -7.17 -12.67
N TRP A 44 22.52 -7.77 -12.08
CA TRP A 44 21.18 -7.16 -12.04
C TRP A 44 21.13 -5.93 -11.16
N ASN A 45 21.84 -5.94 -10.04
CA ASN A 45 21.92 -4.79 -9.14
C ASN A 45 22.69 -3.61 -9.80
N GLU A 46 23.82 -3.89 -10.47
CA GLU A 46 24.56 -2.88 -11.23
C GLU A 46 23.70 -2.27 -12.35
N LYS A 47 23.00 -3.12 -13.09
CA LYS A 47 22.08 -2.66 -14.14
C LYS A 47 20.94 -1.82 -13.57
N LEU A 48 20.34 -2.23 -12.42
CA LEU A 48 19.33 -1.46 -11.72
C LEU A 48 19.86 -0.06 -11.35
N ILE A 49 21.02 0.00 -10.68
CA ILE A 49 21.61 1.27 -10.24
C ILE A 49 21.88 2.18 -11.44
N SER A 50 22.51 1.65 -12.49
CA SER A 50 22.85 2.41 -13.70
C SER A 50 21.58 2.97 -14.36
N THR A 51 20.60 2.12 -14.65
CA THR A 51 19.37 2.53 -15.32
C THR A 51 18.53 3.47 -14.46
N ALA A 52 18.41 3.20 -13.16
CA ALA A 52 17.67 4.06 -12.25
C ALA A 52 18.36 5.42 -12.04
N THR A 53 19.69 5.49 -12.08
CA THR A 53 20.41 6.77 -11.99
C THR A 53 20.09 7.66 -13.19
N GLU A 54 20.09 7.13 -14.40
CA GLU A 54 19.75 7.89 -15.61
C GLU A 54 18.33 8.46 -15.58
N LEU A 55 17.38 7.72 -14.98
CA LEU A 55 15.99 8.17 -14.81
C LEU A 55 15.87 9.18 -13.67
N ALA A 56 16.58 8.97 -12.57
CA ALA A 56 16.59 9.87 -11.42
C ALA A 56 17.17 11.24 -11.79
N GLU A 57 18.17 11.33 -12.66
CA GLU A 57 18.71 12.59 -13.19
C GLU A 57 17.66 13.38 -14.01
N LYS A 58 16.65 12.69 -14.56
CA LYS A 58 15.52 13.29 -15.27
C LYS A 58 14.34 13.63 -14.33
N GLY A 59 14.50 13.42 -13.02
CA GLY A 59 13.49 13.73 -12.02
C GLY A 59 12.48 12.60 -11.74
N ASP A 60 12.77 11.38 -12.19
CA ASP A 60 11.88 10.22 -11.93
C ASP A 60 11.94 9.82 -10.45
N GLY A 61 10.86 10.12 -9.71
CA GLY A 61 10.76 9.82 -8.28
C GLY A 61 10.74 8.33 -7.96
N GLU A 62 10.18 7.52 -8.85
CA GLU A 62 10.14 6.06 -8.69
C GLU A 62 11.55 5.46 -8.84
N ALA A 63 12.31 5.91 -9.82
CA ALA A 63 13.70 5.50 -9.99
C ALA A 63 14.56 5.88 -8.77
N MET A 64 14.37 7.07 -8.22
CA MET A 64 15.03 7.49 -6.97
C MET A 64 14.65 6.58 -5.78
N TYR A 65 13.38 6.18 -5.68
CA TYR A 65 12.92 5.22 -4.66
C TYR A 65 13.63 3.87 -4.81
N LEU A 66 13.77 3.38 -6.02
CA LEU A 66 14.45 2.12 -6.28
C LEU A 66 15.98 2.21 -6.04
N LEU A 67 16.59 3.37 -6.31
CA LEU A 67 17.97 3.64 -5.90
C LEU A 67 18.16 3.61 -4.39
N TYR A 68 17.22 4.15 -3.62
CA TYR A 68 17.23 4.00 -2.16
C TYR A 68 17.30 2.53 -1.76
N HIS A 69 16.46 1.68 -2.35
CA HIS A 69 16.47 0.26 -2.04
C HIS A 69 17.72 -0.49 -2.50
N ALA A 70 18.29 -0.10 -3.64
CA ALA A 70 19.49 -0.73 -4.17
C ALA A 70 20.76 -0.35 -3.39
N THR A 71 20.82 0.89 -2.88
CA THR A 71 22.03 1.47 -2.27
C THR A 71 21.93 1.63 -0.75
N ASN A 72 20.74 1.53 -0.19
CA ASN A 72 20.41 1.89 1.19
C ASN A 72 20.82 3.33 1.58
N ASN A 73 20.90 4.25 0.60
CA ASN A 73 21.23 5.65 0.84
C ASN A 73 19.95 6.48 0.99
N LEU A 74 19.71 6.98 2.21
CA LEU A 74 18.50 7.76 2.56
C LEU A 74 18.32 9.01 1.70
N GLU A 75 19.40 9.61 1.19
CA GLU A 75 19.30 10.78 0.32
C GLU A 75 18.44 10.53 -0.93
N TRP A 76 18.48 9.32 -1.49
CA TRP A 76 17.64 8.97 -2.62
C TRP A 76 16.16 8.96 -2.26
N LEU A 77 15.82 8.48 -1.05
CA LEU A 77 14.44 8.51 -0.55
C LEU A 77 13.97 9.95 -0.30
N GLU A 78 14.85 10.81 0.26
CA GLU A 78 14.57 12.23 0.46
C GLU A 78 14.34 12.95 -0.88
N LYS A 79 15.19 12.71 -1.89
CA LYS A 79 15.02 13.27 -3.24
C LYS A 79 13.73 12.81 -3.89
N SER A 80 13.42 11.51 -3.82
CA SER A 80 12.18 10.94 -4.33
C SER A 80 10.93 11.56 -3.69
N ALA A 81 10.93 11.70 -2.36
CA ALA A 81 9.85 12.37 -1.64
C ALA A 81 9.72 13.86 -1.99
N ALA A 82 10.85 14.54 -2.25
CA ALA A 82 10.90 15.94 -2.62
C ALA A 82 10.30 16.22 -4.00
N VAL A 83 10.52 15.32 -4.98
CA VAL A 83 9.90 15.43 -6.31
C VAL A 83 8.42 15.01 -6.32
N GLY A 84 7.87 14.58 -5.18
CA GLY A 84 6.44 14.31 -5.01
C GLY A 84 6.03 12.85 -5.18
N TYR A 85 6.96 11.91 -5.25
CA TYR A 85 6.59 10.49 -5.31
C TYR A 85 5.94 10.04 -3.99
N ALA A 86 4.64 9.81 -4.03
CA ALA A 86 3.79 9.62 -2.85
C ALA A 86 4.23 8.44 -1.97
N HIS A 87 4.64 7.34 -2.59
CA HIS A 87 5.12 6.17 -1.88
C HIS A 87 6.41 6.46 -1.08
N SER A 88 7.32 7.24 -1.64
CA SER A 88 8.53 7.68 -0.94
C SER A 88 8.24 8.64 0.21
N GLN A 89 7.21 9.46 0.09
CA GLN A 89 6.78 10.33 1.20
C GLN A 89 6.30 9.51 2.40
N PHE A 90 5.53 8.43 2.17
CA PHE A 90 5.16 7.49 3.22
C PHE A 90 6.39 6.81 3.86
N TRP A 91 7.29 6.27 3.04
CA TRP A 91 8.48 5.60 3.56
C TRP A 91 9.41 6.55 4.31
N LEU A 92 9.58 7.79 3.81
CA LEU A 92 10.39 8.80 4.49
C LEU A 92 9.79 9.18 5.85
N ALA A 93 8.46 9.32 5.93
CA ALA A 93 7.78 9.54 7.21
C ALA A 93 8.05 8.40 8.19
N SER A 94 8.00 7.16 7.70
CA SER A 94 8.30 5.97 8.51
C SER A 94 9.75 5.95 8.99
N LYS A 95 10.71 6.34 8.14
CA LYS A 95 12.12 6.47 8.49
C LYS A 95 12.37 7.54 9.55
N TYR A 96 11.71 8.68 9.43
CA TYR A 96 11.79 9.74 10.44
C TYR A 96 11.19 9.30 11.78
N ALA A 97 10.08 8.55 11.75
CA ALA A 97 9.49 7.99 12.97
C ALA A 97 10.46 7.02 13.68
N GLN A 98 11.20 6.20 12.91
CA GLN A 98 12.20 5.25 13.42
C GLN A 98 13.48 5.94 13.95
N GLY A 99 13.71 7.22 13.63
CA GLY A 99 14.86 7.97 14.11
C GLY A 99 16.02 8.03 13.11
N ASP A 100 15.81 7.67 11.85
CA ASP A 100 16.86 7.71 10.81
C ASP A 100 17.28 9.15 10.44
N LYS A 101 16.57 10.17 10.97
CA LYS A 101 16.95 11.58 10.88
C LYS A 101 16.95 12.22 12.26
N PHE A 102 17.99 12.98 12.56
CA PHE A 102 18.06 13.79 13.76
C PHE A 102 17.21 15.07 13.60
N PHE A 103 16.39 15.37 14.59
CA PHE A 103 15.65 16.62 14.74
C PHE A 103 16.04 17.24 16.08
N LEU A 104 16.23 18.55 16.11
CA LEU A 104 16.61 19.24 17.34
C LEU A 104 15.48 19.21 18.37
N PHE A 105 14.24 19.33 17.88
CA PHE A 105 13.05 19.31 18.72
C PHE A 105 12.04 18.26 18.30
N PRO A 106 11.36 17.57 19.25
CA PRO A 106 10.34 16.56 18.93
C PRO A 106 9.21 17.08 18.02
N TRP A 107 8.74 18.30 18.22
CA TRP A 107 7.67 18.88 17.42
C TRP A 107 8.06 19.12 15.95
N GLU A 108 9.33 19.34 15.64
CA GLU A 108 9.83 19.45 14.26
C GLU A 108 9.73 18.08 13.56
N LYS A 109 10.07 17.02 14.30
CA LYS A 109 9.93 15.63 13.83
C LYS A 109 8.47 15.31 13.53
N ASP A 110 7.57 15.61 14.47
CA ASP A 110 6.15 15.31 14.34
C ASP A 110 5.52 16.08 13.18
N ALA A 111 5.86 17.36 13.04
CA ALA A 111 5.40 18.18 11.92
C ALA A 111 5.93 17.70 10.55
N ALA A 112 7.18 17.24 10.50
CA ALA A 112 7.77 16.69 9.29
C ALA A 112 7.08 15.36 8.89
N ILE A 113 6.83 14.47 9.85
CA ILE A 113 6.11 13.20 9.64
C ILE A 113 4.71 13.47 9.15
N GLU A 114 3.95 14.34 9.82
CA GLU A 114 2.59 14.70 9.43
C GLU A 114 2.54 15.28 8.02
N SER A 115 3.42 16.22 7.70
CA SER A 115 3.51 16.81 6.36
C SER A 115 3.79 15.78 5.28
N LEU A 116 4.67 14.82 5.54
CA LEU A 116 5.00 13.74 4.61
C LEU A 116 3.81 12.80 4.42
N LEU A 117 3.15 12.39 5.50
CA LEU A 117 1.99 11.50 5.45
C LEU A 117 0.81 12.17 4.72
N LYS A 118 0.58 13.46 4.98
CA LYS A 118 -0.46 14.24 4.29
C LYS A 118 -0.21 14.27 2.79
N ARG A 119 1.01 14.63 2.36
CA ARG A 119 1.37 14.67 0.93
C ARG A 119 1.28 13.28 0.29
N SER A 120 1.70 12.23 0.99
CA SER A 120 1.58 10.87 0.52
C SER A 120 0.12 10.47 0.31
N ALA A 121 -0.76 10.83 1.24
CA ALA A 121 -2.20 10.60 1.14
C ALA A 121 -2.82 11.40 -0.02
N GLU A 122 -2.46 12.67 -0.16
CA GLU A 122 -2.89 13.56 -1.27
C GLU A 122 -2.41 13.03 -2.63
N GLY A 123 -1.23 12.40 -2.66
CA GLY A 123 -0.69 11.71 -3.84
C GLY A 123 -1.30 10.33 -4.11
N GLY A 124 -2.26 9.88 -3.30
CA GLY A 124 -3.01 8.64 -3.50
C GLY A 124 -2.30 7.37 -3.04
N ASP A 125 -1.19 7.45 -2.31
CA ASP A 125 -0.52 6.27 -1.77
C ASP A 125 -1.40 5.58 -0.72
N PRO A 126 -1.79 4.30 -0.89
CA PRO A 126 -2.71 3.64 0.02
C PRO A 126 -2.16 3.49 1.44
N LYS A 127 -0.84 3.30 1.59
CA LYS A 127 -0.18 3.20 2.90
C LYS A 127 -0.12 4.58 3.57
N GLY A 128 0.16 5.63 2.76
CA GLY A 128 0.11 7.02 3.19
C GLY A 128 -1.27 7.42 3.68
N ILE A 129 -2.32 7.10 2.94
CA ILE A 129 -3.71 7.33 3.32
C ILE A 129 -4.02 6.63 4.65
N THR A 130 -3.68 5.34 4.74
CA THR A 130 -3.95 4.53 5.94
C THR A 130 -3.23 5.08 7.17
N ARG A 131 -1.99 5.47 7.03
CA ARG A 131 -1.21 6.01 8.15
C ARG A 131 -1.65 7.43 8.52
N TYR A 132 -2.07 8.23 7.52
CA TYR A 132 -2.52 9.60 7.77
C TYR A 132 -3.87 9.65 8.48
N TYR A 133 -4.86 8.83 8.09
CA TYR A 133 -6.11 8.79 8.84
C TYR A 133 -5.89 8.32 10.29
N GLY A 134 -4.99 7.35 10.51
CA GLY A 134 -4.63 6.91 11.84
C GLY A 134 -4.00 8.04 12.69
N LEU A 135 -3.10 8.84 12.11
CA LEU A 135 -2.54 10.01 12.77
C LEU A 135 -3.60 11.04 13.15
N LEU A 136 -4.54 11.32 12.24
CA LEU A 136 -5.65 12.24 12.51
C LEU A 136 -6.57 11.72 13.62
N GLN A 137 -6.82 10.41 13.65
CA GLN A 137 -7.56 9.76 14.72
C GLN A 137 -6.85 9.92 16.08
N GLU A 138 -5.54 9.66 16.15
CA GLU A 138 -4.70 9.84 17.33
C GLU A 138 -4.75 11.29 17.87
N LYS A 139 -4.84 12.27 16.96
CA LYS A 139 -4.97 13.69 17.28
C LYS A 139 -6.40 14.13 17.63
N GLY A 140 -7.39 13.26 17.46
CA GLY A 140 -8.81 13.59 17.66
C GLY A 140 -9.45 14.40 16.53
N GLU A 141 -8.78 14.53 15.39
CA GLU A 141 -9.25 15.19 14.17
C GLU A 141 -10.19 14.27 13.37
N LEU A 142 -11.34 13.92 13.98
CA LEU A 142 -12.18 12.83 13.50
C LEU A 142 -12.78 13.06 12.11
N GLU A 143 -13.10 14.30 11.73
CA GLU A 143 -13.63 14.60 10.39
C GLU A 143 -12.61 14.29 9.30
N GLY A 144 -11.36 14.72 9.50
CA GLY A 144 -10.26 14.39 8.60
C GLY A 144 -10.00 12.89 8.54
N ALA A 145 -10.01 12.22 9.70
CA ALA A 145 -9.81 10.77 9.77
C ALA A 145 -10.90 9.99 9.01
N ARG A 146 -12.19 10.38 9.14
CA ARG A 146 -13.31 9.79 8.39
C ARG A 146 -13.14 9.97 6.88
N TYR A 147 -12.82 11.20 6.46
CA TYR A 147 -12.59 11.51 5.06
C TYR A 147 -11.50 10.61 4.45
N TRP A 148 -10.35 10.52 5.12
CA TRP A 148 -9.21 9.75 4.60
C TRP A 148 -9.42 8.24 4.70
N LEU A 149 -10.13 7.74 5.71
CA LEU A 149 -10.50 6.31 5.77
C LEU A 149 -11.39 5.92 4.58
N ARG A 150 -12.41 6.72 4.27
CA ARG A 150 -13.28 6.50 3.11
C ARG A 150 -12.48 6.57 1.81
N LYS A 151 -11.62 7.57 1.65
CA LYS A 151 -10.73 7.69 0.49
C LYS A 151 -9.83 6.47 0.36
N GLY A 152 -9.29 5.95 1.45
CA GLY A 152 -8.52 4.72 1.44
C GLY A 152 -9.32 3.50 0.98
N ALA A 153 -10.57 3.37 1.41
CA ALA A 153 -11.44 2.31 0.92
C ALA A 153 -11.69 2.41 -0.59
N GLU A 154 -11.88 3.63 -1.11
CA GLU A 154 -12.09 3.93 -2.54
C GLU A 154 -10.86 3.56 -3.41
N THR A 155 -9.66 3.44 -2.84
CA THR A 155 -8.45 3.00 -3.58
C THR A 155 -8.37 1.49 -3.82
N GLY A 156 -9.26 0.70 -3.23
CA GLY A 156 -9.21 -0.76 -3.26
C GLY A 156 -8.19 -1.39 -2.30
N HIS A 157 -7.54 -0.59 -1.44
CA HIS A 157 -6.60 -1.12 -0.45
C HIS A 157 -7.35 -1.84 0.67
N THR A 158 -7.13 -3.15 0.81
CA THR A 158 -7.90 -4.04 1.68
C THR A 158 -7.96 -3.60 3.14
N VAL A 159 -6.88 -3.03 3.70
CA VAL A 159 -6.84 -2.61 5.11
C VAL A 159 -7.75 -1.42 5.36
N ALA A 160 -7.69 -0.37 4.53
CA ALA A 160 -8.58 0.78 4.68
C ALA A 160 -10.04 0.39 4.38
N PHE A 161 -10.24 -0.46 3.37
CA PHE A 161 -11.55 -0.96 2.97
C PHE A 161 -12.22 -1.78 4.08
N SER A 162 -11.52 -2.74 4.66
CA SER A 162 -12.06 -3.57 5.75
C SER A 162 -12.33 -2.75 7.01
N ASN A 163 -11.45 -1.82 7.37
CA ASN A 163 -11.65 -0.92 8.51
C ASN A 163 -12.89 -0.03 8.30
N TYR A 164 -13.07 0.50 7.08
CA TYR A 164 -14.25 1.32 6.78
C TYR A 164 -15.54 0.50 6.88
N ALA A 165 -15.55 -0.69 6.29
CA ALA A 165 -16.69 -1.61 6.39
C ALA A 165 -17.03 -1.97 7.85
N LEU A 166 -16.02 -2.32 8.66
CA LEU A 166 -16.19 -2.65 10.08
C LEU A 166 -16.75 -1.47 10.87
N PHE A 167 -16.20 -0.27 10.68
CA PHE A 167 -16.62 0.90 11.44
C PHE A 167 -18.06 1.31 11.12
N LEU A 168 -18.55 1.04 9.93
CA LEU A 168 -19.96 1.28 9.57
C LEU A 168 -20.94 0.33 10.28
N SER A 169 -20.52 -0.83 10.78
CA SER A 169 -21.37 -1.75 11.53
C SER A 169 -21.27 -1.61 13.06
N ASP A 170 -20.25 -0.91 13.55
CA ASP A 170 -19.99 -0.76 14.98
C ASP A 170 -20.46 0.62 15.49
N PRO A 171 -21.49 0.68 16.35
CA PRO A 171 -21.95 1.93 16.96
C PRO A 171 -20.91 2.60 17.86
N ASN A 172 -19.90 1.84 18.32
CA ASN A 172 -18.82 2.33 19.17
C ASN A 172 -17.50 2.53 18.41
N ASN A 173 -17.56 2.62 17.08
CA ASN A 173 -16.35 2.77 16.26
C ASN A 173 -15.55 4.02 16.67
N PRO A 174 -14.20 3.93 16.59
CA PRO A 174 -13.31 4.96 17.11
C PRO A 174 -13.42 6.30 16.36
N LEU A 175 -13.95 6.29 15.13
CA LEU A 175 -14.14 7.50 14.33
C LEU A 175 -15.56 8.10 14.49
N ARG A 176 -16.44 7.48 15.29
CA ARG A 176 -17.83 7.91 15.45
C ARG A 176 -18.57 8.07 14.10
N LEU A 177 -18.29 7.16 13.16
CA LEU A 177 -19.05 7.06 11.93
C LEU A 177 -20.50 6.66 12.27
N PRO A 178 -21.51 7.22 11.60
CA PRO A 178 -22.85 6.73 11.73
C PRO A 178 -22.95 5.28 11.25
N VAL A 179 -23.76 4.48 11.93
CA VAL A 179 -23.98 3.08 11.52
C VAL A 179 -24.74 3.05 10.19
N ASP A 180 -24.18 2.34 9.22
CA ASP A 180 -24.80 2.01 7.94
C ASP A 180 -24.57 0.53 7.63
N LEU A 181 -25.54 -0.30 8.02
CA LEU A 181 -25.45 -1.75 7.84
C LEU A 181 -25.53 -2.15 6.37
N VAL A 182 -26.19 -1.37 5.53
CA VAL A 182 -26.32 -1.65 4.08
C VAL A 182 -24.97 -1.47 3.40
N GLU A 183 -24.31 -0.33 3.61
CA GLU A 183 -22.98 -0.07 3.09
C GLU A 183 -21.96 -1.04 3.68
N SER A 184 -21.99 -1.26 5.00
CA SER A 184 -21.08 -2.19 5.70
C SER A 184 -21.19 -3.62 5.15
N TYR A 185 -22.40 -4.17 5.06
CA TYR A 185 -22.59 -5.54 4.55
C TYR A 185 -22.15 -5.67 3.09
N GLY A 186 -22.50 -4.68 2.26
CA GLY A 186 -22.11 -4.66 0.86
C GLY A 186 -20.59 -4.66 0.67
N LEU A 187 -19.88 -3.78 1.39
CA LEU A 187 -18.40 -3.74 1.36
C LEU A 187 -17.79 -5.03 1.91
N MET A 188 -18.28 -5.50 3.06
CA MET A 188 -17.77 -6.72 3.68
C MET A 188 -17.93 -7.95 2.77
N SER A 189 -19.01 -8.02 2.00
CA SER A 189 -19.25 -9.13 1.06
C SER A 189 -18.22 -9.19 -0.07
N LEU A 190 -17.66 -8.05 -0.50
CA LEU A 190 -16.64 -8.00 -1.54
C LEU A 190 -15.31 -8.62 -1.08
N LEU A 191 -15.03 -8.64 0.22
CA LEU A 191 -13.83 -9.29 0.77
C LEU A 191 -13.86 -10.82 0.60
N LEU A 192 -15.04 -11.43 0.39
CA LEU A 192 -15.15 -12.87 0.11
C LEU A 192 -14.58 -13.26 -1.26
N GLU A 193 -14.44 -12.28 -2.17
CA GLU A 193 -13.95 -12.52 -3.52
C GLU A 193 -12.41 -12.43 -3.62
N LEU A 194 -11.73 -12.06 -2.54
CA LEU A 194 -10.27 -11.94 -2.54
C LEU A 194 -9.61 -13.31 -2.69
N ASP A 195 -8.75 -13.42 -3.71
CA ASP A 195 -7.86 -14.55 -3.89
C ASP A 195 -6.60 -14.39 -3.04
N GLY A 196 -6.18 -15.46 -2.42
CA GLY A 196 -4.91 -15.51 -1.71
C GLY A 196 -5.05 -15.49 -0.20
N GLY A 197 -3.91 -15.58 0.48
CA GLY A 197 -3.84 -15.63 1.93
C GLY A 197 -4.18 -14.29 2.60
N GLY A 198 -4.22 -14.30 3.92
CA GLY A 198 -4.47 -13.14 4.76
C GLY A 198 -5.79 -13.23 5.49
N ASP A 199 -6.02 -12.24 6.36
CA ASP A 199 -7.09 -12.28 7.35
C ASP A 199 -8.45 -11.74 6.84
N MET A 200 -8.52 -11.25 5.60
CA MET A 200 -9.72 -10.58 5.08
C MET A 200 -10.88 -11.55 4.83
N LEU A 201 -10.58 -12.73 4.29
CA LEU A 201 -11.59 -13.77 4.06
C LEU A 201 -12.17 -14.34 5.37
N PRO A 202 -11.36 -14.73 6.37
CA PRO A 202 -11.86 -15.07 7.71
C PRO A 202 -12.68 -13.94 8.33
N LEU A 203 -12.19 -12.70 8.30
CA LEU A 203 -12.88 -11.53 8.82
C LEU A 203 -14.29 -11.40 8.21
N ALA A 204 -14.40 -11.44 6.89
CA ALA A 204 -15.68 -11.33 6.20
C ALA A 204 -16.64 -12.46 6.58
N LYS A 205 -16.15 -13.68 6.70
CA LYS A 205 -16.96 -14.84 7.11
C LYS A 205 -17.49 -14.73 8.54
N ASP A 206 -16.75 -14.09 9.43
CA ASP A 206 -17.16 -13.89 10.82
C ASP A 206 -18.09 -12.69 10.97
N GLU A 207 -17.86 -11.61 10.25
CA GLU A 207 -18.63 -10.36 10.40
C GLU A 207 -19.95 -10.36 9.62
N LEU A 208 -20.02 -10.93 8.42
CA LEU A 208 -21.24 -10.93 7.61
C LEU A 208 -22.46 -11.51 8.33
N PRO A 209 -22.40 -12.67 9.03
CA PRO A 209 -23.54 -13.16 9.80
C PRO A 209 -23.96 -12.22 10.92
N ARG A 210 -23.02 -11.51 11.57
CA ARG A 210 -23.30 -10.57 12.66
C ARG A 210 -24.02 -9.33 12.16
N ILE A 211 -23.61 -8.82 10.99
CA ILE A 211 -24.24 -7.67 10.34
C ILE A 211 -25.64 -8.09 9.85
N ALA A 212 -25.74 -9.22 9.13
CA ALA A 212 -27.01 -9.72 8.59
C ALA A 212 -28.08 -9.97 9.66
N ALA A 213 -27.69 -10.41 10.86
CA ALA A 213 -28.61 -10.62 11.97
C ALA A 213 -29.33 -9.33 12.43
N GLN A 214 -28.85 -8.17 12.05
CA GLN A 214 -29.41 -6.86 12.36
C GLN A 214 -30.17 -6.24 11.17
N MET A 215 -30.24 -6.93 10.03
CA MET A 215 -30.80 -6.41 8.78
C MET A 215 -32.09 -7.12 8.39
N THR A 216 -32.96 -6.41 7.68
CA THR A 216 -34.10 -7.03 7.00
C THR A 216 -33.68 -7.67 5.68
N PRO A 217 -34.47 -8.60 5.12
CA PRO A 217 -34.19 -9.16 3.79
C PRO A 217 -34.08 -8.11 2.68
N GLU A 218 -34.84 -7.02 2.79
CA GLU A 218 -34.82 -5.90 1.84
C GLU A 218 -33.51 -5.13 1.94
N GLN A 219 -32.99 -4.90 3.15
CA GLN A 219 -31.70 -4.25 3.37
C GLN A 219 -30.54 -5.10 2.84
N ILE A 220 -30.60 -6.44 2.97
CA ILE A 220 -29.60 -7.34 2.40
C ILE A 220 -29.58 -7.21 0.87
N LYS A 221 -30.75 -7.18 0.21
CA LYS A 221 -30.82 -6.96 -1.25
C LYS A 221 -30.27 -5.60 -1.67
N GLN A 222 -30.50 -4.56 -0.86
CA GLN A 222 -29.92 -3.24 -1.11
C GLN A 222 -28.38 -3.28 -0.99
N ALA A 223 -27.86 -3.99 -0.01
CA ALA A 223 -26.43 -4.16 0.19
C ALA A 223 -25.77 -4.94 -0.96
N GLU A 224 -26.43 -5.98 -1.48
CA GLU A 224 -25.95 -6.72 -2.67
C GLU A 224 -25.93 -5.82 -3.91
N ALA A 225 -26.94 -4.98 -4.10
CA ALA A 225 -26.99 -4.02 -5.20
C ALA A 225 -25.87 -2.97 -5.05
N PHE A 226 -25.67 -2.45 -3.84
CA PHE A 226 -24.57 -1.53 -3.50
C PHE A 226 -23.22 -2.14 -3.80
N ALA A 227 -22.95 -3.39 -3.36
CA ALA A 227 -21.70 -4.09 -3.62
C ALA A 227 -21.41 -4.23 -5.12
N LYS A 228 -22.42 -4.55 -5.91
CA LYS A 228 -22.31 -4.64 -7.36
C LYS A 228 -21.95 -3.30 -8.01
N GLU A 229 -22.56 -2.22 -7.57
CA GLU A 229 -22.27 -0.86 -8.05
C GLU A 229 -20.86 -0.43 -7.63
N TRP A 230 -20.48 -0.66 -6.37
CA TRP A 230 -19.14 -0.38 -5.89
C TRP A 230 -18.07 -1.07 -6.74
N LYS A 231 -18.23 -2.37 -6.97
CA LYS A 231 -17.32 -3.17 -7.78
C LYS A 231 -17.20 -2.67 -9.24
N ALA A 232 -18.27 -2.11 -9.78
CA ALA A 232 -18.28 -1.58 -11.15
C ALA A 232 -17.61 -0.20 -11.27
N THR A 233 -17.53 0.56 -10.19
CA THR A 233 -17.10 1.97 -10.20
C THR A 233 -15.77 2.22 -9.48
N HIS A 234 -15.26 1.25 -8.74
CA HIS A 234 -14.02 1.37 -7.97
C HIS A 234 -12.97 0.35 -8.43
N PRO A 235 -11.68 0.60 -8.15
CA PRO A 235 -10.61 -0.35 -8.41
C PRO A 235 -10.86 -1.71 -7.71
N PRO A 236 -10.38 -2.81 -8.28
CA PRO A 236 -10.47 -4.11 -7.64
C PRO A 236 -9.72 -4.10 -6.29
N LEU A 237 -10.26 -4.83 -5.33
CA LEU A 237 -9.61 -4.99 -4.04
C LEU A 237 -8.29 -5.72 -4.18
N SER A 238 -7.26 -5.22 -3.53
CA SER A 238 -5.92 -5.80 -3.53
C SER A 238 -5.20 -5.53 -2.21
N TYR A 239 -4.39 -6.50 -1.78
CA TYR A 239 -3.38 -6.27 -0.73
C TYR A 239 -2.23 -5.38 -1.25
N PHE A 240 -2.04 -5.36 -2.56
CA PHE A 240 -0.96 -4.67 -3.25
C PHE A 240 -1.53 -3.91 -4.45
N PRO A 241 -2.30 -2.83 -4.21
CA PRO A 241 -2.92 -2.07 -5.29
C PRO A 241 -1.90 -1.43 -6.24
N GLU A 242 -0.65 -1.29 -5.78
CA GLU A 242 0.46 -0.79 -6.58
C GLU A 242 1.56 -1.84 -6.72
N LYS A 243 1.93 -2.13 -7.96
CA LYS A 243 3.17 -2.81 -8.38
C LYS A 243 3.67 -3.94 -7.46
N LEU A 244 2.79 -4.89 -7.14
CA LEU A 244 3.14 -6.13 -6.45
C LEU A 244 3.77 -5.96 -5.05
N GLY A 245 3.39 -4.91 -4.34
CA GLY A 245 3.75 -4.76 -2.91
C GLY A 245 5.16 -4.27 -2.63
N PHE A 246 5.73 -3.54 -3.56
CA PHE A 246 7.00 -2.85 -3.37
C PHE A 246 6.83 -1.49 -2.73
#